data_cfcd319f6d87b8e9c0a7f9cb90c31a59
#
_entry.id   cfcd319f6d87b8e9c0a7f9cb90c31a59
#
_cell.length_a   1.000
_cell.length_b   1.000
_cell.length_c   1.000
_cell.angle_alpha   90.00
_cell.angle_beta   90.00
_cell.angle_gamma   90.00
#
_symmetry.space_group_name_H-M   'P 1'
#
loop_
_entity.id
_entity.type
_entity.pdbx_description
1 polymer ?
#
loop_
_entity_poly.entity_id
_entity_poly.type
_entity_poly.pdbx_seq_one_letter_code
_entity_poly.pdbx_strand_id
1 'polypeptide(L)'
;AVYHDLGNLNYSFITDVGDDGISIRRFTEPVVAALRSLGLNAEASGRNDILVEGRKVSGTAQRLVHGRILHHGTLLFDSRPEMIAGALRVDQAKFTSKSAKSVKSRIGNIREFLPADMTLPEFWEYLKRQLAGTGLVQSALTADELAQVSRLADEKYRTWEWTYGRSPKFDMVKRNYFTGGRLE
;
A
#
# COMPACT_ATOMS: atom_id res chain seq x y z
N ALA A 1 -2.75 -5.70 -7.76
CA ALA A 1 -2.17 -6.63 -6.78
C ALA A 1 -1.46 -5.85 -5.69
N VAL A 2 -1.47 -6.36 -4.48
CA VAL A 2 -0.86 -5.74 -3.30
C VAL A 2 0.12 -6.74 -2.70
N TYR A 3 1.27 -6.24 -2.25
CA TYR A 3 2.28 -7.02 -1.55
C TYR A 3 2.52 -6.39 -0.18
N HIS A 4 2.64 -7.23 0.84
CA HIS A 4 2.99 -6.83 2.20
C HIS A 4 4.03 -7.76 2.78
N ASP A 5 4.98 -7.21 3.50
CA ASP A 5 5.95 -7.92 4.33
C ASP A 5 6.21 -7.14 5.64
N LEU A 6 7.16 -7.60 6.45
CA LEU A 6 7.48 -6.95 7.72
C LEU A 6 8.21 -5.61 7.58
N GLY A 7 8.67 -5.26 6.38
CA GLY A 7 9.27 -3.97 6.05
C GLY A 7 8.28 -2.93 5.52
N ASN A 8 6.99 -3.27 5.46
CA ASN A 8 5.93 -2.42 4.96
C ASN A 8 5.03 -1.92 6.10
N LEU A 9 4.79 -0.61 6.14
CA LEU A 9 3.86 0.01 7.07
C LEU A 9 2.53 0.28 6.38
N ASN A 10 1.43 -0.04 7.05
CA ASN A 10 0.08 0.33 6.63
C ASN A 10 -0.47 1.44 7.50
N TYR A 11 -1.22 2.35 6.91
CA TYR A 11 -1.94 3.38 7.63
C TYR A 11 -3.34 3.55 7.04
N SER A 12 -4.26 4.04 7.87
CA SER A 12 -5.61 4.38 7.43
C SER A 12 -6.08 5.65 8.12
N PHE A 13 -6.74 6.51 7.35
CA PHE A 13 -7.52 7.63 7.87
C PHE A 13 -9.00 7.33 7.67
N ILE A 14 -9.78 7.50 8.73
CA ILE A 14 -11.24 7.39 8.69
C ILE A 14 -11.81 8.71 9.16
N THR A 15 -12.56 9.39 8.27
CA THR A 15 -13.14 10.71 8.55
C THR A 15 -14.49 10.84 7.87
N ASP A 16 -15.29 11.77 8.33
CA ASP A 16 -16.51 12.14 7.62
C ASP A 16 -16.16 12.81 6.29
N VAL A 17 -17.01 12.63 5.28
CA VAL A 17 -16.89 13.34 4.02
C VAL A 17 -17.11 14.82 4.27
N GLY A 18 -16.16 15.66 3.87
CA GLY A 18 -16.33 17.12 3.90
C GLY A 18 -16.94 17.64 2.61
N ASP A 19 -17.13 18.96 2.53
CA ASP A 19 -17.69 19.66 1.37
C ASP A 19 -16.83 19.45 0.10
N ASP A 20 -15.53 19.17 0.27
CA ASP A 20 -14.58 18.88 -0.82
C ASP A 20 -14.79 17.49 -1.46
N GLY A 21 -15.70 16.66 -0.90
CA GLY A 21 -15.95 15.31 -1.37
C GLY A 21 -14.75 14.36 -1.18
N ILE A 22 -14.55 13.45 -2.16
CA ILE A 22 -13.46 12.48 -2.14
C ILE A 22 -12.20 13.10 -2.74
N SER A 23 -11.20 13.36 -1.90
CA SER A 23 -9.90 13.86 -2.32
C SER A 23 -8.77 12.97 -1.79
N ILE A 24 -8.04 12.30 -2.67
CA ILE A 24 -6.85 11.52 -2.30
C ILE A 24 -5.76 12.45 -1.78
N ARG A 25 -5.60 13.59 -2.40
CA ARG A 25 -4.56 14.57 -2.07
C ARG A 25 -4.64 15.06 -0.62
N ARG A 26 -5.83 15.28 -0.10
CA ARG A 26 -6.06 15.66 1.30
C ARG A 26 -5.35 14.74 2.31
N PHE A 27 -5.25 13.45 1.98
CA PHE A 27 -4.65 12.44 2.86
C PHE A 27 -3.20 12.11 2.51
N THR A 28 -2.79 12.31 1.26
CA THR A 28 -1.40 12.05 0.85
C THR A 28 -0.47 13.21 1.18
N GLU A 29 -0.94 14.46 1.12
CA GLU A 29 -0.11 15.64 1.42
C GLU A 29 0.48 15.62 2.84
N PRO A 30 -0.24 15.28 3.92
CA PRO A 30 0.35 15.17 5.25
C PRO A 30 1.48 14.13 5.31
N VAL A 31 1.33 13.00 4.61
CA VAL A 31 2.37 11.97 4.53
C VAL A 31 3.59 12.46 3.75
N VAL A 32 3.36 13.14 2.62
CA VAL A 32 4.43 13.79 1.84
C VAL A 32 5.17 14.83 2.68
N ALA A 33 4.44 15.66 3.41
CA ALA A 33 5.04 16.66 4.30
C ALA A 33 5.91 16.02 5.40
N ALA A 34 5.42 14.92 6.01
CA ALA A 34 6.19 14.17 6.99
C ALA A 34 7.48 13.59 6.39
N LEU A 35 7.42 13.02 5.18
CA LEU A 35 8.62 12.52 4.49
C LEU A 35 9.60 13.65 4.17
N ARG A 36 9.12 14.80 3.71
CA ARG A 36 9.96 15.99 3.46
C ARG A 36 10.65 16.51 4.71
N SER A 37 9.98 16.45 5.86
CA SER A 37 10.59 16.85 7.14
C SER A 37 11.73 15.93 7.59
N LEU A 38 11.84 14.72 7.01
CA LEU A 38 13.02 13.84 7.15
C LEU A 38 14.14 14.15 6.14
N GLY A 39 14.00 15.21 5.35
CA GLY A 39 14.95 15.57 4.30
C GLY A 39 14.78 14.83 2.99
N LEU A 40 13.67 14.09 2.81
CA LEU A 40 13.41 13.31 1.60
C LEU A 40 12.76 14.18 0.53
N ASN A 41 13.18 14.03 -0.72
CA ASN A 41 12.51 14.64 -1.87
C ASN A 41 11.25 13.83 -2.23
N ALA A 42 10.18 14.04 -1.46
CA ALA A 42 8.92 13.33 -1.58
C ALA A 42 7.88 14.14 -2.33
N GLU A 43 7.09 13.47 -3.17
CA GLU A 43 5.99 14.07 -3.92
C GLU A 43 4.81 13.11 -4.09
N ALA A 44 3.59 13.66 -4.15
CA ALA A 44 2.42 12.91 -4.61
C ALA A 44 2.43 12.88 -6.14
N SER A 45 2.28 11.70 -6.73
CA SER A 45 2.36 11.48 -8.17
C SER A 45 1.19 10.65 -8.69
N GLY A 46 0.73 11.01 -9.89
CA GLY A 46 -0.37 10.33 -10.54
C GLY A 46 -1.67 10.42 -9.73
N ARG A 47 -2.40 9.30 -9.70
CA ARG A 47 -3.68 9.24 -9.01
C ARG A 47 -3.54 8.97 -7.52
N ASN A 48 -2.61 8.09 -7.12
CA ASN A 48 -2.62 7.47 -5.80
C ASN A 48 -1.24 7.00 -5.32
N ASP A 49 -0.16 7.51 -5.89
CA ASP A 49 1.21 7.14 -5.53
C ASP A 49 1.92 8.26 -4.76
N ILE A 50 2.85 7.89 -3.88
CA ILE A 50 3.85 8.80 -3.33
C ILE A 50 5.21 8.31 -3.81
N LEU A 51 6.01 9.23 -4.32
CA LEU A 51 7.37 9.00 -4.77
C LEU A 51 8.37 9.64 -3.82
N VAL A 52 9.53 9.02 -3.68
CA VAL A 52 10.74 9.60 -3.09
C VAL A 52 11.86 9.41 -4.09
N GLU A 53 12.56 10.48 -4.45
CA GLU A 53 13.59 10.49 -5.50
C GLU A 53 13.09 9.84 -6.81
N GLY A 54 11.84 10.09 -7.18
CA GLY A 54 11.20 9.55 -8.37
C GLY A 54 10.84 8.05 -8.29
N ARG A 55 11.08 7.38 -7.17
CA ARG A 55 10.73 5.96 -6.95
C ARG A 55 9.50 5.85 -6.06
N LYS A 56 8.57 4.99 -6.45
CA LYS A 56 7.33 4.76 -5.70
C LYS A 56 7.61 4.09 -4.36
N VAL A 57 7.22 4.76 -3.28
CA VAL A 57 7.32 4.26 -1.90
C VAL A 57 5.96 3.99 -1.27
N SER A 58 4.87 4.44 -1.90
CA SER A 58 3.51 4.30 -1.38
C SER A 58 2.50 4.14 -2.50
N GLY A 59 1.46 3.35 -2.25
CA GLY A 59 0.23 3.32 -3.01
C GLY A 59 -0.96 3.48 -2.07
N THR A 60 -1.99 4.21 -2.51
CA THR A 60 -3.16 4.50 -1.69
C THR A 60 -4.46 4.11 -2.39
N ALA A 61 -5.51 3.90 -1.60
CA ALA A 61 -6.87 3.67 -2.07
C ALA A 61 -7.88 4.33 -1.14
N GLN A 62 -9.04 4.66 -1.67
CA GLN A 62 -10.13 5.24 -0.88
C GLN A 62 -11.44 4.50 -1.11
N ARG A 63 -12.25 4.48 -0.07
CA ARG A 63 -13.62 3.99 -0.12
C ARG A 63 -14.54 4.92 0.65
N LEU A 64 -15.67 5.29 0.05
CA LEU A 64 -16.75 6.02 0.70
C LEU A 64 -17.82 5.02 1.13
N VAL A 65 -18.20 5.07 2.40
CA VAL A 65 -19.26 4.23 2.98
C VAL A 65 -20.01 5.04 4.03
N HIS A 66 -21.33 5.13 3.88
CA HIS A 66 -22.23 5.83 4.83
C HIS A 66 -21.76 7.25 5.21
N GLY A 67 -21.32 8.04 4.22
CA GLY A 67 -20.86 9.40 4.45
C GLY A 67 -19.46 9.51 5.08
N ARG A 68 -18.74 8.39 5.25
CA ARG A 68 -17.37 8.35 5.78
C ARG A 68 -16.38 7.88 4.73
N ILE A 69 -15.24 8.52 4.71
CA ILE A 69 -14.10 8.14 3.86
C ILE A 69 -13.17 7.26 4.66
N LEU A 70 -12.86 6.09 4.13
CA LEU A 70 -11.69 5.29 4.49
C LEU A 70 -10.62 5.55 3.43
N HIS A 71 -9.54 6.22 3.80
CA HIS A 71 -8.32 6.31 3.01
C HIS A 71 -7.29 5.36 3.59
N HIS A 72 -6.81 4.44 2.79
CA HIS A 72 -5.80 3.46 3.18
C HIS A 72 -4.56 3.61 2.31
N GLY A 73 -3.39 3.54 2.92
CA GLY A 73 -2.11 3.61 2.23
C GLY A 73 -1.08 2.64 2.79
N THR A 74 -0.09 2.37 1.98
CA THR A 74 1.09 1.58 2.33
C THR A 74 2.34 2.45 2.25
N LEU A 75 3.34 2.18 3.07
CA LEU A 75 4.66 2.78 2.98
C LEU A 75 5.70 1.67 2.95
N LEU A 76 6.43 1.58 1.85
CA LEU A 76 7.56 0.66 1.69
C LEU A 76 8.75 1.26 2.44
N PHE A 77 9.00 0.79 3.65
CA PHE A 77 10.09 1.29 4.47
C PHE A 77 11.38 0.49 4.25
N ASP A 78 11.32 -0.84 4.42
CA ASP A 78 12.44 -1.77 4.26
C ASP A 78 11.94 -3.13 3.72
N SER A 79 11.06 -3.09 2.73
CA SER A 79 10.49 -4.27 2.07
C SER A 79 11.50 -4.91 1.13
N ARG A 80 11.33 -6.20 0.86
CA ARG A 80 12.21 -6.97 -0.04
C ARG A 80 11.77 -6.87 -1.50
N PRO A 81 12.44 -6.07 -2.36
CA PRO A 81 12.02 -5.83 -3.74
C PRO A 81 11.98 -7.09 -4.61
N GLU A 82 12.85 -8.08 -4.33
CA GLU A 82 12.88 -9.36 -5.04
C GLU A 82 11.64 -10.20 -4.78
N MET A 83 11.09 -10.13 -3.56
CA MET A 83 9.85 -10.81 -3.20
C MET A 83 8.64 -10.14 -3.83
N ILE A 84 8.65 -8.80 -3.92
CA ILE A 84 7.61 -8.04 -4.63
C ILE A 84 7.55 -8.46 -6.10
N ALA A 85 8.70 -8.52 -6.77
CA ALA A 85 8.78 -8.92 -8.18
C ALA A 85 8.35 -10.39 -8.40
N GLY A 86 8.61 -11.28 -7.44
CA GLY A 86 8.21 -12.69 -7.51
C GLY A 86 6.73 -12.93 -7.23
N ALA A 87 6.14 -12.17 -6.29
CA ALA A 87 4.74 -12.28 -5.90
C ALA A 87 3.79 -11.67 -6.95
N LEU A 88 4.20 -10.57 -7.55
CA LEU A 88 3.48 -9.94 -8.63
C LEU A 88 3.83 -10.65 -9.96
N ARG A 89 3.16 -11.74 -10.28
CA ARG A 89 3.26 -12.38 -11.61
C ARG A 89 2.83 -11.39 -12.67
N VAL A 90 3.78 -10.65 -13.19
CA VAL A 90 3.58 -9.83 -14.37
C VAL A 90 3.83 -10.74 -15.58
N ASP A 91 2.88 -10.73 -16.52
CA ASP A 91 2.95 -11.53 -17.74
C ASP A 91 4.33 -11.33 -18.42
N GLN A 92 5.14 -12.41 -18.43
CA GLN A 92 6.50 -12.37 -18.98
C GLN A 92 6.53 -11.92 -20.45
N ALA A 93 5.44 -12.12 -21.18
CA ALA A 93 5.32 -11.67 -22.57
C ALA A 93 5.34 -10.14 -22.72
N LYS A 94 4.98 -9.38 -21.68
CA LYS A 94 5.12 -7.92 -21.63
C LYS A 94 6.54 -7.46 -21.26
N PHE A 95 7.44 -8.36 -20.86
CA PHE A 95 8.77 -8.08 -20.31
C PHE A 95 9.95 -8.39 -21.23
N THR A 96 9.74 -8.93 -22.42
CA THR A 96 10.80 -9.15 -23.41
C THR A 96 11.41 -7.85 -23.96
N SER A 97 10.78 -6.71 -23.71
CA SER A 97 11.33 -5.40 -24.04
C SER A 97 11.63 -4.61 -22.75
N LYS A 98 12.89 -4.39 -22.42
CA LYS A 98 13.44 -3.38 -21.47
C LYS A 98 12.67 -3.12 -20.14
N SER A 99 11.50 -3.72 -19.91
CA SER A 99 10.56 -3.36 -18.83
C SER A 99 10.75 -4.14 -17.51
N ALA A 100 11.44 -5.28 -17.51
CA ALA A 100 11.69 -6.02 -16.26
C ALA A 100 12.72 -5.31 -15.35
N LYS A 101 13.69 -4.62 -15.93
CA LYS A 101 14.53 -3.65 -15.20
C LYS A 101 13.69 -2.49 -14.64
N SER A 102 12.54 -2.19 -15.24
CA SER A 102 11.72 -1.02 -14.92
C SER A 102 10.87 -1.16 -13.66
N VAL A 103 10.52 -2.37 -13.20
CA VAL A 103 9.73 -2.54 -11.96
C VAL A 103 10.64 -2.33 -10.74
N LYS A 104 11.83 -2.94 -10.71
CA LYS A 104 12.82 -2.70 -9.64
C LYS A 104 13.28 -1.24 -9.59
N SER A 105 13.40 -0.57 -10.74
CA SER A 105 13.80 0.83 -10.80
C SER A 105 12.69 1.82 -10.44
N ARG A 106 11.43 1.39 -10.39
CA ARG A 106 10.26 2.24 -10.08
C ARG A 106 9.83 2.20 -8.63
N ILE A 107 10.24 1.19 -7.88
CA ILE A 107 9.88 1.01 -6.46
C ILE A 107 11.11 1.31 -5.62
N GLY A 108 10.93 2.01 -4.50
CA GLY A 108 11.98 2.30 -3.53
C GLY A 108 11.54 2.00 -2.11
N ASN A 109 12.48 1.72 -1.25
CA ASN A 109 12.27 1.72 0.19
C ASN A 109 12.63 3.07 0.76
N ILE A 110 11.82 3.60 1.68
CA ILE A 110 12.05 4.89 2.33
C ILE A 110 13.41 4.89 3.04
N ARG A 111 13.77 3.78 3.68
CA ARG A 111 15.04 3.61 4.41
C ARG A 111 16.27 3.88 3.53
N GLU A 112 16.22 3.52 2.25
CA GLU A 112 17.33 3.74 1.29
C GLU A 112 17.67 5.24 1.09
N PHE A 113 16.71 6.12 1.35
CA PHE A 113 16.83 7.56 1.10
C PHE A 113 17.04 8.37 2.36
N LEU A 114 16.91 7.77 3.54
CA LEU A 114 17.06 8.48 4.81
C LEU A 114 18.51 8.93 5.01
N PRO A 115 18.72 10.19 5.47
CA PRO A 115 20.06 10.72 5.72
C PRO A 115 20.74 10.10 6.94
N ALA A 116 19.97 9.47 7.83
CA ALA A 116 20.44 8.76 9.01
C ALA A 116 19.71 7.42 9.15
N ASP A 117 20.36 6.45 9.76
CA ASP A 117 19.74 5.15 10.00
C ASP A 117 18.55 5.29 10.96
N MET A 118 17.47 4.64 10.60
CA MET A 118 16.21 4.63 11.35
C MET A 118 15.57 3.25 11.22
N THR A 119 15.06 2.72 12.31
CA THR A 119 14.30 1.47 12.31
C THR A 119 12.83 1.72 11.94
N LEU A 120 12.11 0.69 11.52
CA LEU A 120 10.68 0.79 11.22
C LEU A 120 9.85 1.24 12.45
N PRO A 121 10.08 0.77 13.69
CA PRO A 121 9.39 1.28 14.86
C PRO A 121 9.64 2.78 15.12
N GLU A 122 10.87 3.28 14.95
CA GLU A 122 11.20 4.70 15.09
C GLU A 122 10.50 5.54 14.02
N PHE A 123 10.47 5.04 12.78
CA PHE A 123 9.75 5.68 11.68
C PHE A 123 8.24 5.73 11.95
N TRP A 124 7.66 4.66 12.51
CA TRP A 124 6.25 4.64 12.90
C TRP A 124 5.95 5.68 13.99
N GLU A 125 6.75 5.73 15.05
CA GLU A 125 6.57 6.74 16.12
C GLU A 125 6.73 8.17 15.57
N TYR A 126 7.66 8.38 14.67
CA TYR A 126 7.82 9.65 13.96
C TYR A 126 6.55 10.01 13.18
N LEU A 127 6.05 9.12 12.34
CA LEU A 127 4.84 9.35 11.54
C LEU A 127 3.62 9.65 12.39
N LYS A 128 3.41 8.91 13.48
CA LYS A 128 2.29 9.18 14.41
C LYS A 128 2.33 10.63 14.91
N ARG A 129 3.49 11.11 15.33
CA ARG A 129 3.65 12.49 15.78
C ARG A 129 3.38 13.50 14.69
N GLN A 130 3.85 13.26 13.48
CA GLN A 130 3.68 14.19 12.36
C GLN A 130 2.23 14.24 11.86
N LEU A 131 1.56 13.09 11.78
CA LEU A 131 0.22 12.97 11.18
C LEU A 131 -0.90 13.32 12.17
N ALA A 132 -0.70 13.09 13.44
CA ALA A 132 -1.73 13.31 14.47
C ALA A 132 -1.69 14.70 15.13
N GLY A 133 -0.59 15.43 14.97
CA GLY A 133 -0.42 16.75 15.60
C GLY A 133 -0.49 16.69 17.13
N THR A 134 -0.85 17.81 17.75
CA THR A 134 -0.89 17.97 19.22
C THR A 134 -2.15 17.40 19.88
N GLY A 135 -3.16 16.98 19.08
CA GLY A 135 -4.46 16.51 19.59
C GLY A 135 -4.62 14.98 19.59
N LEU A 136 -3.53 14.21 19.43
CA LEU A 136 -3.61 12.76 19.38
C LEU A 136 -4.08 12.17 20.72
N VAL A 137 -5.21 11.50 20.68
CA VAL A 137 -5.66 10.62 21.77
C VAL A 137 -5.40 9.17 21.35
N GLN A 138 -4.47 8.52 22.03
CA GLN A 138 -4.21 7.11 21.81
C GLN A 138 -5.29 6.30 22.51
N SER A 139 -5.92 5.36 21.78
CA SER A 139 -6.88 4.40 22.34
C SER A 139 -6.44 2.97 22.01
N ALA A 140 -6.95 2.03 22.79
CA ALA A 140 -6.77 0.60 22.56
C ALA A 140 -8.13 -0.07 22.53
N LEU A 141 -8.24 -1.17 21.79
CA LEU A 141 -9.45 -1.98 21.80
C LEU A 141 -9.63 -2.64 23.16
N THR A 142 -10.86 -2.68 23.64
CA THR A 142 -11.24 -3.42 24.83
C THR A 142 -11.16 -4.92 24.61
N ALA A 143 -11.19 -5.71 25.70
CA ALA A 143 -11.19 -7.18 25.60
C ALA A 143 -12.41 -7.70 24.81
N ASP A 144 -13.57 -7.07 24.98
CA ASP A 144 -14.81 -7.45 24.27
C ASP A 144 -14.71 -7.13 22.78
N GLU A 145 -14.13 -5.98 22.40
CA GLU A 145 -13.88 -5.64 21.01
C GLU A 145 -12.87 -6.59 20.35
N LEU A 146 -11.81 -6.96 21.07
CA LEU A 146 -10.85 -7.97 20.58
C LEU A 146 -11.51 -9.34 20.39
N ALA A 147 -12.41 -9.74 21.29
CA ALA A 147 -13.20 -10.96 21.13
C ALA A 147 -14.12 -10.90 19.90
N GLN A 148 -14.74 -9.75 19.64
CA GLN A 148 -15.55 -9.53 18.43
C GLN A 148 -14.70 -9.57 17.16
N VAL A 149 -13.49 -8.98 17.17
CA VAL A 149 -12.54 -9.04 16.05
C VAL A 149 -12.15 -10.50 15.77
N SER A 150 -11.85 -11.29 16.81
CA SER A 150 -11.50 -12.71 16.65
C SER A 150 -12.66 -13.51 16.05
N ARG A 151 -13.88 -13.30 16.54
CA ARG A 151 -15.09 -13.93 16.02
C ARG A 151 -15.30 -13.59 14.54
N LEU A 152 -15.21 -12.31 14.19
CA LEU A 152 -15.33 -11.85 12.79
C LEU A 152 -14.25 -12.45 11.89
N ALA A 153 -13.03 -12.62 12.43
CA ALA A 153 -11.95 -13.26 11.68
C ALA A 153 -12.30 -14.72 11.39
N ASP A 154 -12.81 -15.47 12.36
CA ASP A 154 -13.18 -16.88 12.21
C ASP A 154 -14.40 -17.07 11.30
N GLU A 155 -15.45 -16.29 11.50
CA GLU A 155 -16.72 -16.41 10.77
C GLU A 155 -16.62 -15.93 9.30
N LYS A 156 -15.67 -15.08 8.99
CA LYS A 156 -15.56 -14.45 7.67
C LYS A 156 -14.17 -14.56 7.04
N TYR A 157 -13.18 -13.91 7.63
CA TYR A 157 -11.92 -13.65 6.94
C TYR A 157 -11.01 -14.87 6.81
N ARG A 158 -11.13 -15.86 7.71
CA ARG A 158 -10.41 -17.14 7.64
C ARG A 158 -11.14 -18.20 6.83
N THR A 159 -12.36 -17.95 6.40
CA THR A 159 -13.12 -18.91 5.62
C THR A 159 -12.56 -19.06 4.21
N TRP A 160 -12.68 -20.29 3.66
CA TRP A 160 -12.36 -20.55 2.25
C TRP A 160 -13.24 -19.69 1.32
N GLU A 161 -14.50 -19.52 1.68
CA GLU A 161 -15.47 -18.75 0.91
C GLU A 161 -15.03 -17.29 0.73
N TRP A 162 -14.49 -16.64 1.79
CA TRP A 162 -13.96 -15.29 1.69
C TRP A 162 -12.69 -15.22 0.85
N THR A 163 -11.78 -16.19 1.02
CA THR A 163 -10.45 -16.13 0.41
C THR A 163 -10.48 -16.53 -1.08
N TYR A 164 -11.31 -17.50 -1.44
CA TYR A 164 -11.33 -18.10 -2.77
C TYR A 164 -12.74 -18.22 -3.35
N GLY A 165 -13.75 -18.61 -2.55
CA GLY A 165 -15.09 -19.01 -3.04
C GLY A 165 -15.88 -17.86 -3.67
N ARG A 166 -15.65 -16.62 -3.28
CA ARG A 166 -16.29 -15.42 -3.84
C ARG A 166 -15.56 -14.80 -5.02
N SER A 167 -14.58 -15.47 -5.56
CA SER A 167 -13.92 -15.00 -6.78
C SER A 167 -14.94 -14.90 -7.93
N PRO A 168 -14.88 -13.83 -8.74
CA PRO A 168 -15.69 -13.74 -9.94
C PRO A 168 -15.42 -14.94 -10.85
N LYS A 169 -16.43 -15.36 -11.64
CA LYS A 169 -16.20 -16.35 -12.70
C LYS A 169 -15.06 -15.86 -13.58
N PHE A 170 -14.12 -16.74 -13.87
CA PHE A 170 -12.98 -16.43 -14.74
C PHE A 170 -12.76 -17.60 -15.71
N ASP A 171 -12.33 -17.27 -16.90
CA ASP A 171 -11.85 -18.22 -17.89
C ASP A 171 -10.33 -18.33 -17.79
N MET A 172 -9.81 -19.56 -17.82
CA MET A 172 -8.36 -19.78 -17.88
C MET A 172 -7.90 -19.67 -19.33
N VAL A 173 -7.24 -18.57 -19.67
CA VAL A 173 -6.57 -18.41 -20.96
C VAL A 173 -5.08 -18.66 -20.75
N LYS A 174 -4.55 -19.75 -21.33
CA LYS A 174 -3.11 -19.99 -21.45
C LYS A 174 -2.65 -19.52 -22.81
N ARG A 175 -1.68 -18.60 -22.82
CA ARG A 175 -1.05 -18.10 -24.04
C ARG A 175 0.37 -18.60 -24.12
N ASN A 176 0.74 -19.19 -25.24
CA ASN A 176 2.11 -19.61 -25.52
C ASN A 176 2.59 -19.02 -26.83
N TYR A 177 3.83 -18.58 -26.88
CA TYR A 177 4.47 -18.05 -28.08
C TYR A 177 5.43 -19.10 -28.59
N PHE A 178 5.33 -19.42 -29.88
CA PHE A 178 6.21 -20.32 -30.59
C PHE A 178 6.88 -19.56 -31.75
N THR A 179 7.93 -20.13 -32.32
CA THR A 179 8.68 -19.53 -33.44
C THR A 179 7.79 -19.23 -34.66
N GLY A 180 6.63 -19.87 -34.78
CA GLY A 180 5.66 -19.69 -35.88
C GLY A 180 4.41 -18.88 -35.51
N GLY A 181 4.29 -18.35 -34.28
CA GLY A 181 3.12 -17.59 -33.89
C GLY A 181 2.68 -17.77 -32.43
N ARG A 182 1.48 -17.27 -32.11
CA ARG A 182 0.86 -17.32 -30.80
C ARG A 182 -0.28 -18.35 -30.83
N LEU A 183 -0.32 -19.17 -29.80
CA LEU A 183 -1.45 -20.08 -29.51
C LEU A 183 -2.19 -19.55 -28.26
N GLU A 184 -3.50 -19.46 -28.38
CA GLU A 184 -4.38 -18.99 -27.31
C GLU A 184 -5.34 -20.09 -26.88
#